data_0b4a3a00a34bbb5821c58ac63e0f2a1d
#
_entry.id   0b4a3a00a34bbb5821c58ac63e0f2a1d
#
_cell.length_a   1.000
_cell.length_b   1.000
_cell.length_c   1.000
_cell.angle_alpha   90.00
_cell.angle_beta   90.00
_cell.angle_gamma   90.00
#
_symmetry.space_group_name_H-M   'P 1'
#
loop_
_entity.id
_entity.type
_entity.pdbx_description
1 polymer ?
#
loop_
_entity_poly.entity_id
_entity_poly.type
_entity_poly.pdbx_seq_one_letter_code
_entity_poly.pdbx_strand_id
1 'polypeptide(L)'
;VAPPIPAPRETGYTQTTAVPLYWAAYGVVGTPRLLVLHGGPGADHRYLLPQMLRLGERYDLLFYDQRGGGQSRSDARERVTWRTQVDDLAAVVRELAPAQPTIVGYSWGGLLAMLYVAEAVADPSLRPPGRLVLIDPAAVTREYRAAFEAAFLRRGEREPIRRARADLAASGLRERDPAAYRQRAFELSVAGYFADPEMAHQLTPFRVVERVQRSVWESLDAYDLLPALARARARLGIPALVVHGREDPIPLASSRAAADALGAELVVLEGAGHVPFIERPEPLFAAIERFLMPLLPLAPEASSQSAPGTRAGSADHA
;
A
#
# COMPACT_ATOMS: atom_id res chain seq x y z
N VAL A 1 13.91 14.90 -7.70
CA VAL A 1 12.59 15.52 -7.42
C VAL A 1 11.53 14.49 -7.72
N ALA A 2 10.62 14.27 -6.77
CA ALA A 2 9.49 13.35 -6.96
C ALA A 2 8.69 13.73 -8.22
N PRO A 3 8.22 12.75 -9.02
CA PRO A 3 7.45 13.04 -10.22
C PRO A 3 6.10 13.71 -9.85
N PRO A 4 5.49 14.48 -10.79
CA PRO A 4 4.22 15.12 -10.53
C PRO A 4 3.10 14.07 -10.36
N ILE A 5 2.21 14.32 -9.41
CA ILE A 5 1.03 13.48 -9.19
C ILE A 5 -0.05 13.87 -10.20
N PRO A 6 -0.55 12.96 -11.03
CA PRO A 6 -1.65 13.25 -11.95
C PRO A 6 -2.96 13.49 -11.19
N ALA A 7 -3.87 14.22 -11.81
CA ALA A 7 -5.21 14.40 -11.25
C ALA A 7 -5.96 13.06 -11.19
N PRO A 8 -6.72 12.81 -10.12
CA PRO A 8 -7.60 11.66 -10.06
C PRO A 8 -8.74 11.77 -11.11
N ARG A 9 -9.22 10.61 -11.55
CA ARG A 9 -10.39 10.52 -12.43
C ARG A 9 -11.66 10.99 -11.71
N GLU A 10 -11.77 10.63 -10.45
CA GLU A 10 -12.93 10.93 -9.60
C GLU A 10 -12.49 11.05 -8.14
N THR A 11 -13.16 11.91 -7.38
CA THR A 11 -12.95 12.08 -5.96
C THR A 11 -14.26 12.29 -5.23
N GLY A 12 -14.28 12.00 -3.95
CA GLY A 12 -15.43 12.26 -3.10
C GLY A 12 -15.14 12.02 -1.64
N TYR A 13 -16.22 11.98 -0.88
CA TYR A 13 -16.21 11.65 0.54
C TYR A 13 -17.20 10.53 0.80
N THR A 14 -16.89 9.64 1.72
CA THR A 14 -17.82 8.62 2.20
C THR A 14 -19.04 9.25 2.84
N GLN A 15 -20.20 8.58 2.71
CA GLN A 15 -21.47 9.05 3.25
C GLN A 15 -21.90 8.27 4.51
N THR A 16 -21.32 7.09 4.73
CA THR A 16 -21.75 6.16 5.79
C THR A 16 -20.80 6.10 6.97
N THR A 17 -19.69 6.84 6.93
CA THR A 17 -18.72 6.94 8.02
C THR A 17 -19.05 8.09 8.97
N ALA A 18 -18.73 7.95 10.26
CA ALA A 18 -18.95 9.00 11.25
C ALA A 18 -18.16 10.29 10.93
N VAL A 19 -16.98 10.14 10.34
CA VAL A 19 -16.18 11.22 9.76
C VAL A 19 -16.12 10.98 8.26
N PRO A 20 -16.48 11.95 7.41
CA PRO A 20 -16.34 11.80 5.97
C PRO A 20 -14.89 11.52 5.58
N LEU A 21 -14.64 10.40 4.90
CA LEU A 21 -13.33 10.00 4.44
C LEU A 21 -13.18 10.37 2.96
N TYR A 22 -12.14 11.13 2.68
CA TYR A 22 -11.80 11.49 1.31
C TYR A 22 -11.31 10.25 0.55
N TRP A 23 -11.79 10.07 -0.66
CA TRP A 23 -11.32 9.05 -1.58
C TRP A 23 -11.00 9.61 -2.96
N ALA A 24 -10.13 8.93 -3.68
CA ALA A 24 -9.71 9.27 -5.03
C ALA A 24 -9.59 8.00 -5.88
N ALA A 25 -10.15 8.03 -7.09
CA ALA A 25 -10.09 6.95 -8.04
C ALA A 25 -9.20 7.28 -9.23
N TYR A 26 -8.42 6.28 -9.66
CA TYR A 26 -7.50 6.36 -10.80
C TYR A 26 -7.66 5.11 -11.66
N GLY A 27 -6.98 5.08 -12.81
CA GLY A 27 -6.91 3.89 -13.65
C GLY A 27 -8.14 3.68 -14.54
N VAL A 28 -8.35 2.44 -14.97
CA VAL A 28 -9.28 2.07 -16.06
C VAL A 28 -10.63 1.65 -15.51
N VAL A 29 -11.69 2.38 -15.88
CA VAL A 29 -13.08 2.04 -15.52
C VAL A 29 -13.50 0.71 -16.14
N GLY A 30 -14.25 -0.09 -15.39
CA GLY A 30 -14.76 -1.38 -15.86
C GLY A 30 -13.77 -2.55 -15.71
N THR A 31 -12.58 -2.29 -15.22
CA THR A 31 -11.62 -3.32 -14.81
C THR A 31 -11.79 -3.66 -13.32
N PRO A 32 -11.20 -4.78 -12.83
CA PRO A 32 -11.27 -5.12 -11.42
C PRO A 32 -10.73 -3.99 -10.53
N ARG A 33 -11.49 -3.64 -9.49
CA ARG A 33 -11.12 -2.57 -8.56
C ARG A 33 -10.17 -3.07 -7.48
N LEU A 34 -9.08 -2.34 -7.27
CA LEU A 34 -8.14 -2.52 -6.17
C LEU A 34 -8.35 -1.40 -5.15
N LEU A 35 -8.63 -1.77 -3.90
CA LEU A 35 -8.66 -0.83 -2.78
C LEU A 35 -7.25 -0.74 -2.19
N VAL A 36 -6.60 0.40 -2.34
CA VAL A 36 -5.21 0.62 -1.94
C VAL A 36 -5.16 1.39 -0.62
N LEU A 37 -4.57 0.78 0.41
CA LEU A 37 -4.42 1.31 1.75
C LEU A 37 -3.02 1.86 1.95
N HIS A 38 -2.92 3.15 2.26
CA HIS A 38 -1.65 3.81 2.54
C HIS A 38 -1.09 3.45 3.93
N GLY A 39 0.22 3.65 4.12
CA GLY A 39 0.91 3.49 5.40
C GLY A 39 0.71 4.68 6.35
N GLY A 40 1.48 4.66 7.45
CA GLY A 40 1.61 5.79 8.38
C GLY A 40 1.04 5.54 9.69
N PRO A 41 0.07 5.25 10.47
CA PRO A 41 -1.23 5.94 10.35
C PRO A 41 -1.09 7.47 10.51
N GLY A 42 -2.11 8.21 10.06
CA GLY A 42 -2.10 9.68 10.10
C GLY A 42 -1.43 10.37 8.90
N ALA A 43 -0.95 9.60 7.90
CA ALA A 43 -0.53 10.09 6.60
C ALA A 43 -1.71 10.20 5.62
N ASP A 44 -1.42 10.39 4.33
CA ASP A 44 -2.39 10.37 3.24
C ASP A 44 -1.88 9.48 2.08
N HIS A 45 -2.75 9.17 1.11
CA HIS A 45 -2.42 8.27 0.00
C HIS A 45 -1.43 8.85 -1.02
N ARG A 46 -1.26 10.17 -1.09
CA ARG A 46 -0.53 10.85 -2.19
C ARG A 46 0.94 10.47 -2.27
N TYR A 47 1.56 10.06 -1.18
CA TYR A 47 2.97 9.66 -1.22
C TYR A 47 3.19 8.30 -1.92
N LEU A 48 2.14 7.51 -2.11
CA LEU A 48 2.20 6.31 -2.95
C LEU A 48 2.18 6.65 -4.45
N LEU A 49 1.88 7.91 -4.77
CA LEU A 49 1.74 8.39 -6.14
C LEU A 49 3.02 9.14 -6.58
N PRO A 50 3.35 9.06 -7.86
CA PRO A 50 2.62 8.38 -8.93
C PRO A 50 2.92 6.88 -9.07
N GLN A 51 3.89 6.31 -8.35
CA GLN A 51 4.44 4.99 -8.61
C GLN A 51 3.37 3.88 -8.60
N MET A 52 2.46 3.89 -7.63
CA MET A 52 1.38 2.89 -7.54
C MET A 52 0.37 3.01 -8.68
N LEU A 53 0.36 4.11 -9.43
CA LEU A 53 -0.51 4.29 -10.59
C LEU A 53 -0.14 3.38 -11.76
N ARG A 54 1.03 2.75 -11.74
CA ARG A 54 1.39 1.70 -12.69
C ARG A 54 0.33 0.57 -12.71
N LEU A 55 -0.23 0.21 -11.58
CA LEU A 55 -1.35 -0.75 -11.52
C LEU A 55 -2.61 -0.21 -12.20
N GLY A 56 -2.77 1.11 -12.29
CA GLY A 56 -3.90 1.77 -12.95
C GLY A 56 -3.92 1.62 -14.47
N GLU A 57 -2.85 1.14 -15.10
CA GLU A 57 -2.84 0.80 -16.52
C GLU A 57 -3.78 -0.39 -16.84
N ARG A 58 -4.06 -1.23 -15.83
CA ARG A 58 -4.83 -2.48 -15.99
C ARG A 58 -5.98 -2.63 -15.00
N TYR A 59 -6.01 -1.84 -13.92
CA TYR A 59 -6.97 -1.94 -12.83
C TYR A 59 -7.62 -0.59 -12.53
N ASP A 60 -8.81 -0.62 -11.96
CA ASP A 60 -9.47 0.52 -11.34
C ASP A 60 -8.94 0.66 -9.90
N LEU A 61 -8.24 1.76 -9.61
CA LEU A 61 -7.60 1.99 -8.31
C LEU A 61 -8.46 2.93 -7.47
N LEU A 62 -8.77 2.51 -6.25
CA LEU A 62 -9.43 3.32 -5.25
C LEU A 62 -8.50 3.52 -4.06
N PHE A 63 -8.15 4.77 -3.79
CA PHE A 63 -7.43 5.19 -2.59
C PHE A 63 -8.39 5.93 -1.67
N TYR A 64 -8.18 5.87 -0.37
CA TYR A 64 -8.81 6.79 0.57
C TYR A 64 -7.82 7.26 1.63
N ASP A 65 -8.00 8.47 2.12
CA ASP A 65 -7.27 8.97 3.26
C ASP A 65 -7.90 8.41 4.54
N GLN A 66 -7.11 7.69 5.31
CA GLN A 66 -7.58 7.13 6.58
C GLN A 66 -7.88 8.24 7.59
N ARG A 67 -8.86 7.99 8.49
CA ARG A 67 -9.32 8.97 9.48
C ARG A 67 -8.17 9.67 10.19
N GLY A 68 -8.24 10.99 10.23
CA GLY A 68 -7.28 11.87 10.87
C GLY A 68 -6.05 12.19 10.02
N GLY A 69 -5.91 11.61 8.82
CA GLY A 69 -4.86 11.91 7.84
C GLY A 69 -5.39 12.69 6.63
N GLY A 70 -4.50 13.33 5.90
CA GLY A 70 -4.80 13.98 4.62
C GLY A 70 -6.03 14.90 4.63
N GLN A 71 -7.00 14.58 3.79
CA GLN A 71 -8.26 15.29 3.67
C GLN A 71 -9.38 14.70 4.56
N SER A 72 -9.15 13.54 5.20
CA SER A 72 -10.07 12.90 6.15
C SER A 72 -9.84 13.40 7.58
N ARG A 73 -10.03 14.71 7.80
CA ARG A 73 -9.75 15.36 9.07
C ARG A 73 -10.70 14.87 10.17
N SER A 74 -10.16 14.55 11.34
CA SER A 74 -10.92 14.27 12.55
C SER A 74 -10.80 15.41 13.55
N ASP A 75 -11.79 15.56 14.44
CA ASP A 75 -11.70 16.50 15.55
C ASP A 75 -10.45 16.22 16.40
N ALA A 76 -9.82 17.27 16.92
CA ALA A 76 -8.65 17.13 17.78
C ALA A 76 -8.93 16.34 19.07
N ARG A 77 -10.18 16.31 19.52
CA ARG A 77 -10.65 15.58 20.71
C ARG A 77 -11.01 14.13 20.40
N GLU A 78 -11.21 13.77 19.14
CA GLU A 78 -11.55 12.42 18.74
C GLU A 78 -10.35 11.48 18.88
N ARG A 79 -10.54 10.41 19.64
CA ARG A 79 -9.53 9.35 19.76
C ARG A 79 -9.62 8.41 18.57
N VAL A 80 -8.65 8.50 17.66
CA VAL A 80 -8.53 7.56 16.55
C VAL A 80 -7.79 6.32 17.01
N THR A 81 -8.41 5.15 16.88
CA THR A 81 -7.87 3.86 17.31
C THR A 81 -7.76 2.90 16.12
N TRP A 82 -7.07 1.79 16.30
CA TRP A 82 -7.04 0.75 15.26
C TRP A 82 -8.46 0.21 14.97
N ARG A 83 -9.34 0.11 15.97
CA ARG A 83 -10.73 -0.32 15.77
C ARG A 83 -11.51 0.67 14.92
N THR A 84 -11.42 1.97 15.21
CA THR A 84 -12.06 2.98 14.36
C THR A 84 -11.53 2.96 12.92
N GLN A 85 -10.26 2.60 12.71
CA GLN A 85 -9.69 2.44 11.37
C GLN A 85 -10.26 1.19 10.67
N VAL A 86 -10.48 0.09 11.38
CA VAL A 86 -11.14 -1.12 10.85
C VAL A 86 -12.60 -0.85 10.52
N ASP A 87 -13.34 -0.16 11.40
CA ASP A 87 -14.74 0.21 11.17
C ASP A 87 -14.89 1.12 9.94
N ASP A 88 -13.96 2.06 9.77
CA ASP A 88 -13.89 2.93 8.60
C ASP A 88 -13.59 2.13 7.32
N LEU A 89 -12.65 1.21 7.37
CA LEU A 89 -12.35 0.34 6.23
C LEU A 89 -13.57 -0.51 5.87
N ALA A 90 -14.30 -1.03 6.86
CA ALA A 90 -15.54 -1.76 6.63
C ALA A 90 -16.59 -0.91 5.91
N ALA A 91 -16.73 0.35 6.30
CA ALA A 91 -17.65 1.28 5.66
C ALA A 91 -17.21 1.61 4.21
N VAL A 92 -15.93 1.89 3.98
CA VAL A 92 -15.35 2.10 2.65
C VAL A 92 -15.58 0.89 1.75
N VAL A 93 -15.35 -0.33 2.26
CA VAL A 93 -15.63 -1.57 1.52
C VAL A 93 -17.10 -1.70 1.15
N ARG A 94 -18.02 -1.40 2.07
CA ARG A 94 -19.47 -1.47 1.78
C ARG A 94 -19.92 -0.44 0.75
N GLU A 95 -19.39 0.77 0.83
CA GLU A 95 -19.86 1.91 0.03
C GLU A 95 -19.20 1.98 -1.34
N LEU A 96 -17.90 1.68 -1.44
CA LEU A 96 -17.10 2.01 -2.61
C LEU A 96 -16.48 0.79 -3.32
N ALA A 97 -16.46 -0.37 -2.68
CA ALA A 97 -15.80 -1.54 -3.24
C ALA A 97 -16.79 -2.61 -3.73
N PRO A 98 -16.37 -3.54 -4.64
CA PRO A 98 -17.18 -4.70 -5.02
C PRO A 98 -17.42 -5.65 -3.84
N ALA A 99 -18.31 -6.61 -4.01
CA ALA A 99 -18.69 -7.57 -2.96
C ALA A 99 -17.50 -8.33 -2.36
N GLN A 100 -16.48 -8.63 -3.18
CA GLN A 100 -15.21 -9.25 -2.77
C GLN A 100 -14.04 -8.36 -3.24
N PRO A 101 -13.69 -7.33 -2.47
CA PRO A 101 -12.63 -6.40 -2.86
C PRO A 101 -11.26 -7.07 -2.88
N THR A 102 -10.40 -6.66 -3.79
CA THR A 102 -8.97 -6.88 -3.67
C THR A 102 -8.38 -5.74 -2.87
N ILE A 103 -7.75 -6.05 -1.75
CA ILE A 103 -7.09 -5.06 -0.89
C ILE A 103 -5.59 -5.11 -1.12
N VAL A 104 -4.98 -3.96 -1.41
CA VAL A 104 -3.54 -3.76 -1.51
C VAL A 104 -3.11 -2.87 -0.36
N GLY A 105 -2.43 -3.40 0.63
CA GLY A 105 -2.02 -2.67 1.83
C GLY A 105 -0.51 -2.46 1.88
N TYR A 106 -0.06 -1.21 2.03
CA TYR A 106 1.35 -0.86 2.22
C TYR A 106 1.60 -0.47 3.68
N SER A 107 2.68 -1.01 4.27
CA SER A 107 3.14 -0.65 5.62
C SER A 107 2.01 -0.78 6.66
N TRP A 108 1.62 0.31 7.34
CA TRP A 108 0.45 0.35 8.22
C TRP A 108 -0.83 -0.09 7.50
N GLY A 109 -1.03 0.29 6.22
CA GLY A 109 -2.17 -0.19 5.43
C GLY A 109 -2.20 -1.72 5.29
N GLY A 110 -1.03 -2.35 5.26
CA GLY A 110 -0.90 -3.81 5.31
C GLY A 110 -1.33 -4.39 6.66
N LEU A 111 -0.93 -3.77 7.77
CA LEU A 111 -1.37 -4.17 9.11
C LEU A 111 -2.88 -3.94 9.29
N LEU A 112 -3.41 -2.81 8.81
CA LEU A 112 -4.85 -2.52 8.84
C LEU A 112 -5.65 -3.57 8.06
N ALA A 113 -5.16 -3.99 6.89
CA ALA A 113 -5.79 -5.07 6.11
C ALA A 113 -5.79 -6.41 6.88
N MET A 114 -4.69 -6.74 7.56
CA MET A 114 -4.61 -7.94 8.40
C MET A 114 -5.55 -7.87 9.61
N LEU A 115 -5.67 -6.70 10.27
CA LEU A 115 -6.63 -6.46 11.35
C LEU A 115 -8.06 -6.63 10.85
N TYR A 116 -8.38 -6.05 9.70
CA TYR A 116 -9.71 -6.21 9.07
C TYR A 116 -10.05 -7.67 8.76
N VAL A 117 -9.12 -8.43 8.20
CA VAL A 117 -9.29 -9.86 7.93
C VAL A 117 -9.48 -10.66 9.23
N ALA A 118 -8.75 -10.32 10.28
CA ALA A 118 -8.88 -10.96 11.57
C ALA A 118 -10.27 -10.72 12.21
N GLU A 119 -10.79 -9.49 12.13
CA GLU A 119 -12.13 -9.13 12.63
C GLU A 119 -13.23 -9.77 11.77
N ALA A 120 -13.05 -9.88 10.44
CA ALA A 120 -14.04 -10.53 9.55
C ALA A 120 -14.28 -12.02 9.86
N VAL A 121 -13.38 -12.67 10.60
CA VAL A 121 -13.59 -14.04 11.09
C VAL A 121 -14.67 -14.09 12.19
N ALA A 122 -14.71 -13.06 13.02
CA ALA A 122 -15.61 -12.98 14.18
C ALA A 122 -16.93 -12.26 13.86
N ASP A 123 -16.90 -11.33 12.91
CA ASP A 123 -18.05 -10.51 12.52
C ASP A 123 -18.51 -10.82 11.08
N PRO A 124 -19.62 -11.60 10.91
CA PRO A 124 -20.17 -11.91 9.60
C PRO A 124 -20.71 -10.70 8.81
N SER A 125 -20.87 -9.53 9.44
CA SER A 125 -21.29 -8.30 8.76
C SER A 125 -20.18 -7.67 7.94
N LEU A 126 -18.91 -8.01 8.24
CA LEU A 126 -17.76 -7.59 7.49
C LEU A 126 -17.61 -8.41 6.20
N ARG A 127 -17.36 -7.73 5.09
CA ARG A 127 -17.12 -8.37 3.79
C ARG A 127 -15.63 -8.70 3.67
N PRO A 128 -15.22 -9.99 3.76
CA PRO A 128 -13.81 -10.34 3.62
C PRO A 128 -13.32 -10.00 2.21
N PRO A 129 -12.02 -9.64 2.04
CA PRO A 129 -11.47 -9.44 0.72
C PRO A 129 -11.41 -10.75 -0.06
N GLY A 130 -11.60 -10.68 -1.38
CA GLY A 130 -11.41 -11.81 -2.28
C GLY A 130 -9.94 -12.13 -2.52
N ARG A 131 -9.06 -11.12 -2.38
CA ARG A 131 -7.60 -11.23 -2.46
C ARG A 131 -6.94 -10.17 -1.59
N LEU A 132 -5.71 -10.49 -1.13
CA LEU A 132 -4.93 -9.62 -0.27
C LEU A 132 -3.49 -9.50 -0.80
N VAL A 133 -3.03 -8.26 -1.03
CA VAL A 133 -1.64 -7.95 -1.34
C VAL A 133 -1.07 -7.09 -0.22
N LEU A 134 -0.01 -7.53 0.42
CA LEU A 134 0.67 -6.84 1.51
C LEU A 134 2.08 -6.46 1.05
N ILE A 135 2.35 -5.16 0.99
CA ILE A 135 3.65 -4.61 0.58
C ILE A 135 4.33 -4.05 1.81
N ASP A 136 5.47 -4.62 2.19
CA ASP A 136 6.22 -4.25 3.40
C ASP A 136 5.29 -3.98 4.60
N PRO A 137 4.41 -4.93 4.96
CA PRO A 137 3.39 -4.68 5.97
C PRO A 137 4.04 -4.34 7.31
N ALA A 138 3.46 -3.41 8.06
CA ALA A 138 3.90 -3.12 9.41
C ALA A 138 3.87 -4.39 10.27
N ALA A 139 4.75 -4.42 11.27
CA ALA A 139 5.04 -5.59 12.07
C ALA A 139 3.78 -6.27 12.64
N VAL A 140 3.69 -7.60 12.51
CA VAL A 140 2.53 -8.41 12.86
C VAL A 140 2.39 -8.68 14.36
N THR A 141 3.46 -8.41 15.13
CA THR A 141 3.46 -8.49 16.60
C THR A 141 4.14 -7.27 17.22
N ARG A 142 3.85 -7.02 18.49
CA ARG A 142 4.50 -5.94 19.28
C ARG A 142 6.02 -6.14 19.36
N GLU A 143 6.50 -7.37 19.42
CA GLU A 143 7.93 -7.69 19.47
C GLU A 143 8.65 -7.28 18.18
N TYR A 144 8.12 -7.67 17.02
CA TYR A 144 8.69 -7.28 15.72
C TYR A 144 8.61 -5.75 15.52
N ARG A 145 7.59 -5.11 16.06
CA ARG A 145 7.50 -3.66 16.03
C ARG A 145 8.62 -3.00 16.84
N ALA A 146 8.90 -3.48 18.04
CA ALA A 146 10.02 -2.97 18.85
C ALA A 146 11.37 -3.14 18.12
N ALA A 147 11.55 -4.29 17.47
CA ALA A 147 12.73 -4.53 16.63
C ALA A 147 12.84 -3.56 15.46
N PHE A 148 11.73 -3.27 14.79
CA PHE A 148 11.65 -2.23 13.73
C PHE A 148 12.04 -0.85 14.26
N GLU A 149 11.42 -0.40 15.37
CA GLU A 149 11.70 0.91 15.95
C GLU A 149 13.19 1.09 16.26
N ALA A 150 13.82 0.06 16.87
CA ALA A 150 15.24 0.05 17.14
C ALA A 150 16.10 0.03 15.85
N ALA A 151 15.70 -0.72 14.84
CA ALA A 151 16.40 -0.77 13.56
C ALA A 151 16.33 0.56 12.81
N PHE A 152 15.16 1.19 12.77
CA PHE A 152 14.94 2.48 12.11
C PHE A 152 15.77 3.60 12.76
N LEU A 153 15.80 3.67 14.09
CA LEU A 153 16.65 4.61 14.83
C LEU A 153 18.12 4.42 14.48
N ARG A 154 18.63 3.18 14.53
CA ARG A 154 20.03 2.88 14.16
C ARG A 154 20.36 3.30 12.72
N ARG A 155 19.43 3.09 11.78
CA ARG A 155 19.63 3.49 10.39
C ARG A 155 19.69 5.00 10.22
N GLY A 156 18.85 5.74 10.95
CA GLY A 156 18.86 7.20 10.98
C GLY A 156 20.17 7.80 11.49
N GLU A 157 20.93 7.05 12.30
CA GLU A 157 22.23 7.45 12.85
C GLU A 157 23.45 6.97 12.02
N ARG A 158 23.23 6.33 10.85
CA ARG A 158 24.32 5.97 9.94
C ARG A 158 25.07 7.22 9.49
N GLU A 159 26.38 7.09 9.36
CA GLU A 159 27.27 8.24 9.06
C GLU A 159 26.82 9.09 7.86
N PRO A 160 26.43 8.54 6.71
CA PRO A 160 26.00 9.38 5.58
C PRO A 160 24.79 10.26 5.92
N ILE A 161 23.78 9.70 6.63
CA ILE A 161 22.55 10.42 7.00
C ILE A 161 22.87 11.49 8.06
N ARG A 162 23.65 11.12 9.08
CA ARG A 162 24.06 12.02 10.15
C ARG A 162 24.84 13.20 9.62
N ARG A 163 25.82 12.94 8.74
CA ARG A 163 26.60 13.99 8.07
C ARG A 163 25.71 14.91 7.23
N ALA A 164 24.84 14.35 6.40
CA ALA A 164 23.93 15.13 5.57
C ALA A 164 22.98 16.02 6.41
N ARG A 165 22.53 15.55 7.59
CA ARG A 165 21.77 16.39 8.54
C ARG A 165 22.59 17.56 9.10
N ALA A 166 23.84 17.31 9.47
CA ALA A 166 24.73 18.35 9.96
C ALA A 166 25.04 19.38 8.86
N ASP A 167 25.32 18.93 7.64
CA ASP A 167 25.55 19.79 6.48
C ASP A 167 24.32 20.66 6.17
N LEU A 168 23.11 20.07 6.21
CA LEU A 168 21.86 20.81 6.03
C LEU A 168 21.68 21.88 7.12
N ALA A 169 21.94 21.54 8.37
CA ALA A 169 21.81 22.48 9.48
C ALA A 169 22.79 23.68 9.34
N ALA A 170 24.01 23.42 8.85
CA ALA A 170 25.05 24.44 8.66
C ALA A 170 24.90 25.24 7.36
N SER A 171 24.05 24.78 6.42
CA SER A 171 23.98 25.31 5.04
C SER A 171 23.44 26.75 4.93
N GLY A 172 22.73 27.27 5.94
CA GLY A 172 21.93 28.51 5.83
C GLY A 172 20.77 28.42 4.84
N LEU A 173 20.42 27.21 4.38
CA LEU A 173 19.33 27.00 3.43
C LEU A 173 17.94 27.32 4.02
N ARG A 174 17.83 27.16 5.34
CA ARG A 174 16.58 27.44 6.08
C ARG A 174 16.12 28.89 5.91
N GLU A 175 17.06 29.82 5.87
CA GLU A 175 16.82 31.26 5.73
C GLU A 175 16.71 31.66 4.27
N ARG A 176 17.57 31.11 3.39
CA ARG A 176 17.62 31.48 1.97
C ARG A 176 16.51 30.87 1.14
N ASP A 177 16.19 29.60 1.38
CA ASP A 177 15.13 28.86 0.70
C ASP A 177 14.46 27.87 1.66
N PRO A 178 13.46 28.34 2.43
CA PRO A 178 12.75 27.48 3.39
C PRO A 178 12.03 26.29 2.74
N ALA A 179 11.69 26.36 1.43
CA ALA A 179 11.02 25.28 0.74
C ALA A 179 12.01 24.14 0.46
N ALA A 180 13.17 24.46 -0.12
CA ALA A 180 14.24 23.50 -0.35
C ALA A 180 14.74 22.88 0.97
N TYR A 181 14.87 23.70 2.05
CA TYR A 181 15.21 23.17 3.37
C TYR A 181 14.21 22.13 3.85
N ARG A 182 12.90 22.41 3.78
CA ARG A 182 11.87 21.46 4.20
C ARG A 182 11.89 20.18 3.37
N GLN A 183 12.09 20.30 2.06
CA GLN A 183 12.23 19.16 1.17
C GLN A 183 13.41 18.27 1.60
N ARG A 184 14.60 18.85 1.79
CA ARG A 184 15.78 18.08 2.20
C ARG A 184 15.65 17.50 3.60
N ALA A 185 15.05 18.24 4.53
CA ALA A 185 14.78 17.74 5.88
C ALA A 185 13.81 16.53 5.86
N PHE A 186 12.78 16.57 5.00
CA PHE A 186 11.89 15.43 4.78
C PHE A 186 12.67 14.22 4.24
N GLU A 187 13.45 14.37 3.18
CA GLU A 187 14.27 13.31 2.59
C GLU A 187 15.14 12.62 3.64
N LEU A 188 15.84 13.41 4.45
CA LEU A 188 16.70 12.91 5.52
C LEU A 188 15.91 12.24 6.66
N SER A 189 14.66 12.62 6.88
CA SER A 189 13.81 12.01 7.91
C SER A 189 13.35 10.59 7.51
N VAL A 190 13.17 10.35 6.22
CA VAL A 190 12.72 9.06 5.67
C VAL A 190 13.86 8.19 5.13
N ALA A 191 15.09 8.72 5.07
CA ALA A 191 16.26 8.04 4.51
C ALA A 191 16.54 6.66 5.13
N GLY A 192 16.20 6.47 6.42
CA GLY A 192 16.35 5.19 7.12
C GLY A 192 15.43 4.08 6.62
N TYR A 193 14.39 4.39 5.85
CA TYR A 193 13.52 3.41 5.22
C TYR A 193 14.13 2.77 3.97
N PHE A 194 15.04 3.45 3.32
CA PHE A 194 15.63 3.00 2.05
C PHE A 194 16.84 2.09 2.26
N ALA A 195 17.05 1.15 1.36
CA ALA A 195 18.30 0.42 1.22
C ALA A 195 19.42 1.38 0.79
N ASP A 196 19.14 2.20 -0.23
CA ASP A 196 19.95 3.34 -0.65
C ASP A 196 19.30 4.66 -0.17
N PRO A 197 19.84 5.32 0.90
CA PRO A 197 19.31 6.57 1.42
C PRO A 197 19.18 7.71 0.41
N GLU A 198 20.01 7.69 -0.63
CA GLU A 198 19.99 8.73 -1.67
C GLU A 198 18.70 8.69 -2.50
N MET A 199 18.03 7.55 -2.58
CA MET A 199 16.75 7.43 -3.30
C MET A 199 15.57 8.15 -2.62
N ALA A 200 15.73 8.58 -1.37
CA ALA A 200 14.68 9.27 -0.61
C ALA A 200 14.14 10.55 -1.31
N HIS A 201 14.93 11.18 -2.20
CA HIS A 201 14.50 12.34 -2.98
C HIS A 201 13.40 12.06 -4.00
N GLN A 202 13.16 10.78 -4.33
CA GLN A 202 12.11 10.35 -5.26
C GLN A 202 10.77 10.12 -4.57
N LEU A 203 10.74 10.05 -3.23
CA LEU A 203 9.50 9.90 -2.48
C LEU A 203 8.73 11.21 -2.45
N THR A 204 7.47 11.17 -2.82
CA THR A 204 6.56 12.31 -2.68
C THR A 204 6.46 12.73 -1.22
N PRO A 205 6.74 13.99 -0.87
CA PRO A 205 6.65 14.45 0.50
C PRO A 205 5.24 14.32 1.08
N PHE A 206 5.17 13.83 2.31
CA PHE A 206 3.94 13.69 3.07
C PHE A 206 4.11 14.17 4.51
N ARG A 207 3.01 14.33 5.20
CA ARG A 207 3.00 14.64 6.63
C ARG A 207 2.25 13.57 7.38
N VAL A 208 2.72 13.27 8.58
CA VAL A 208 2.05 12.40 9.53
C VAL A 208 1.45 13.26 10.64
N VAL A 209 0.18 13.06 10.92
CA VAL A 209 -0.48 13.68 12.08
C VAL A 209 -0.09 12.89 13.33
N GLU A 210 0.94 13.33 14.04
CA GLU A 210 1.56 12.64 15.17
C GLU A 210 0.55 12.19 16.24
N ARG A 211 -0.45 13.02 16.53
CA ARG A 211 -1.53 12.68 17.48
C ARG A 211 -2.26 11.41 17.05
N VAL A 212 -2.60 11.31 15.76
CA VAL A 212 -3.30 10.14 15.20
C VAL A 212 -2.39 8.92 15.21
N GLN A 213 -1.16 9.08 14.75
CA GLN A 213 -0.17 8.01 14.75
C GLN A 213 0.00 7.42 16.17
N ARG A 214 0.24 8.27 17.16
CA ARG A 214 0.40 7.85 18.55
C ARG A 214 -0.83 7.14 19.08
N SER A 215 -2.01 7.74 18.92
CA SER A 215 -3.27 7.19 19.44
C SER A 215 -3.59 5.81 18.83
N VAL A 216 -3.37 5.62 17.54
CA VAL A 216 -3.59 4.33 16.87
C VAL A 216 -2.63 3.28 17.40
N TRP A 217 -1.34 3.59 17.51
CA TRP A 217 -0.35 2.64 17.99
C TRP A 217 -0.53 2.30 19.48
N GLU A 218 -0.85 3.26 20.32
CA GLU A 218 -1.18 3.04 21.74
C GLU A 218 -2.41 2.14 21.89
N SER A 219 -3.40 2.27 21.00
CA SER A 219 -4.63 1.48 21.07
C SER A 219 -4.43 -0.01 20.71
N LEU A 220 -3.34 -0.37 20.02
CA LEU A 220 -2.99 -1.76 19.73
C LEU A 220 -2.39 -2.48 20.94
N ASP A 221 -1.78 -1.72 21.88
CA ASP A 221 -1.15 -2.26 23.08
C ASP A 221 -0.18 -3.44 22.79
N ALA A 222 -0.26 -4.53 23.54
CA ALA A 222 0.52 -5.75 23.35
C ALA A 222 -0.21 -6.69 22.36
N TYR A 223 -0.01 -6.46 21.06
CA TYR A 223 -0.70 -7.25 20.04
C TYR A 223 0.17 -8.37 19.46
N ASP A 224 -0.50 -9.47 19.14
CA ASP A 224 -0.02 -10.57 18.31
C ASP A 224 -1.16 -11.01 17.39
N LEU A 225 -1.02 -10.77 16.09
CA LEU A 225 -2.06 -11.12 15.10
C LEU A 225 -1.93 -12.55 14.57
N LEU A 226 -0.80 -13.24 14.79
CA LEU A 226 -0.54 -14.54 14.17
C LEU A 226 -1.64 -15.57 14.44
N PRO A 227 -2.17 -15.74 15.67
CA PRO A 227 -3.25 -16.68 15.93
C PRO A 227 -4.56 -16.30 15.21
N ALA A 228 -4.84 -14.99 15.07
CA ALA A 228 -6.05 -14.52 14.38
C ALA A 228 -5.94 -14.74 12.85
N LEU A 229 -4.76 -14.49 12.27
CA LEU A 229 -4.49 -14.72 10.85
C LEU A 229 -4.55 -16.21 10.50
N ALA A 230 -4.05 -17.09 11.36
CA ALA A 230 -4.17 -18.54 11.17
C ALA A 230 -5.65 -19.01 11.19
N ARG A 231 -6.48 -18.42 12.06
CA ARG A 231 -7.93 -18.64 12.04
C ARG A 231 -8.58 -18.10 10.77
N ALA A 232 -8.15 -16.94 10.30
CA ALA A 232 -8.64 -16.35 9.05
C ALA A 232 -8.30 -17.22 7.84
N ARG A 233 -7.08 -17.75 7.76
CA ARG A 233 -6.69 -18.73 6.77
C ARG A 233 -7.62 -19.93 6.76
N ALA A 234 -7.87 -20.52 7.93
CA ALA A 234 -8.68 -21.73 8.05
C ALA A 234 -10.16 -21.52 7.69
N ARG A 235 -10.71 -20.32 7.96
CA ARG A 235 -12.14 -20.02 7.78
C ARG A 235 -12.47 -19.32 6.46
N LEU A 236 -11.59 -18.44 6.00
CA LEU A 236 -11.87 -17.58 4.85
C LEU A 236 -11.10 -18.00 3.60
N GLY A 237 -9.93 -18.64 3.76
CA GLY A 237 -9.13 -19.14 2.63
C GLY A 237 -8.75 -18.06 1.61
N ILE A 238 -8.53 -16.82 2.05
CA ILE A 238 -8.25 -15.67 1.19
C ILE A 238 -6.90 -15.84 0.51
N PRO A 239 -6.80 -15.88 -0.83
CA PRO A 239 -5.52 -15.83 -1.52
C PRO A 239 -4.76 -14.57 -1.14
N ALA A 240 -3.50 -14.71 -0.72
CA ALA A 240 -2.69 -13.59 -0.26
C ALA A 240 -1.27 -13.63 -0.82
N LEU A 241 -0.72 -12.45 -1.08
CA LEU A 241 0.65 -12.19 -1.46
C LEU A 241 1.28 -11.24 -0.45
N VAL A 242 2.45 -11.58 0.07
CA VAL A 242 3.30 -10.67 0.85
C VAL A 242 4.55 -10.36 0.03
N VAL A 243 4.83 -9.09 -0.20
CA VAL A 243 6.09 -8.63 -0.81
C VAL A 243 6.87 -7.86 0.24
N HIS A 244 8.18 -8.16 0.37
CA HIS A 244 9.02 -7.53 1.40
C HIS A 244 10.42 -7.22 0.89
N GLY A 245 10.87 -5.98 1.12
CA GLY A 245 12.25 -5.56 0.80
C GLY A 245 13.25 -6.21 1.75
N ARG A 246 14.31 -6.85 1.21
CA ARG A 246 15.34 -7.53 2.02
C ARG A 246 15.94 -6.61 3.08
N GLU A 247 16.15 -5.36 2.72
CA GLU A 247 16.77 -4.32 3.52
C GLU A 247 15.77 -3.44 4.28
N ASP A 248 14.49 -3.84 4.36
CA ASP A 248 13.50 -3.13 5.18
C ASP A 248 13.93 -3.09 6.66
N PRO A 249 13.82 -1.93 7.36
CA PRO A 249 14.00 -1.90 8.81
C PRO A 249 12.94 -2.74 9.58
N ILE A 250 11.77 -3.00 8.99
CA ILE A 250 10.83 -4.00 9.53
C ILE A 250 11.46 -5.38 9.31
N PRO A 251 11.59 -6.21 10.37
CA PRO A 251 12.22 -7.51 10.21
C PRO A 251 11.50 -8.40 9.20
N LEU A 252 12.22 -8.96 8.22
CA LEU A 252 11.68 -9.94 7.28
C LEU A 252 10.97 -11.11 7.98
N ALA A 253 11.43 -11.46 9.20
CA ALA A 253 10.79 -12.48 10.02
C ALA A 253 9.32 -12.17 10.34
N SER A 254 8.96 -10.89 10.49
CA SER A 254 7.57 -10.46 10.69
C SER A 254 6.70 -10.78 9.47
N SER A 255 7.17 -10.42 8.27
CA SER A 255 6.45 -10.69 7.02
C SER A 255 6.38 -12.18 6.70
N ARG A 256 7.43 -12.94 7.03
CA ARG A 256 7.43 -14.40 6.91
C ARG A 256 6.38 -15.03 7.85
N ALA A 257 6.36 -14.63 9.11
CA ALA A 257 5.38 -15.11 10.08
C ALA A 257 3.94 -14.78 9.65
N ALA A 258 3.69 -13.56 9.13
CA ALA A 258 2.40 -13.16 8.58
C ALA A 258 2.01 -14.02 7.36
N ALA A 259 2.95 -14.26 6.44
CA ALA A 259 2.73 -15.09 5.26
C ALA A 259 2.41 -16.54 5.64
N ASP A 260 3.16 -17.11 6.55
CA ASP A 260 2.92 -18.48 7.06
C ASP A 260 1.55 -18.61 7.73
N ALA A 261 1.18 -17.63 8.57
CA ALA A 261 -0.13 -17.60 9.24
C ALA A 261 -1.29 -17.47 8.26
N LEU A 262 -1.16 -16.64 7.22
CA LEU A 262 -2.16 -16.44 6.18
C LEU A 262 -2.17 -17.57 5.13
N GLY A 263 -1.08 -18.34 5.01
CA GLY A 263 -0.85 -19.24 3.86
C GLY A 263 -0.58 -18.47 2.57
N ALA A 264 0.05 -17.32 2.67
CA ALA A 264 0.35 -16.42 1.56
C ALA A 264 1.65 -16.80 0.84
N GLU A 265 1.74 -16.46 -0.45
CA GLU A 265 3.02 -16.39 -1.16
C GLU A 265 3.87 -15.26 -0.54
N LEU A 266 5.16 -15.52 -0.29
CA LEU A 266 6.12 -14.50 0.14
C LEU A 266 7.14 -14.24 -0.97
N VAL A 267 7.21 -13.01 -1.44
CA VAL A 267 8.23 -12.53 -2.39
C VAL A 267 9.17 -11.58 -1.66
N VAL A 268 10.47 -11.88 -1.68
CA VAL A 268 11.50 -11.02 -1.09
C VAL A 268 12.25 -10.30 -2.20
N LEU A 269 12.34 -8.97 -2.11
CA LEU A 269 12.98 -8.11 -3.10
C LEU A 269 14.38 -7.72 -2.63
N GLU A 270 15.40 -8.27 -3.28
CA GLU A 270 16.80 -7.93 -3.02
C GLU A 270 17.08 -6.47 -3.43
N GLY A 271 17.82 -5.73 -2.61
CA GLY A 271 18.18 -4.33 -2.83
C GLY A 271 16.99 -3.38 -2.67
N ALA A 272 15.95 -3.77 -1.93
CA ALA A 272 14.85 -2.91 -1.54
C ALA A 272 14.78 -2.78 -0.02
N GLY A 273 14.58 -1.55 0.46
CA GLY A 273 14.16 -1.25 1.81
C GLY A 273 12.64 -1.24 1.94
N HIS A 274 12.12 -0.31 2.73
CA HIS A 274 10.68 -0.16 3.01
C HIS A 274 9.89 0.48 1.86
N VAL A 275 10.55 0.99 0.80
CA VAL A 275 9.90 1.75 -0.28
C VAL A 275 10.15 1.05 -1.64
N PRO A 276 9.72 -0.21 -1.80
CA PRO A 276 10.07 -1.03 -2.98
C PRO A 276 9.46 -0.49 -4.27
N PHE A 277 8.37 0.27 -4.22
CA PHE A 277 7.78 0.91 -5.39
C PHE A 277 8.65 2.04 -5.99
N ILE A 278 9.70 2.47 -5.25
CA ILE A 278 10.75 3.37 -5.74
C ILE A 278 12.03 2.59 -6.02
N GLU A 279 12.45 1.75 -5.08
CA GLU A 279 13.76 1.11 -5.12
C GLU A 279 13.84 -0.06 -6.11
N ARG A 280 12.77 -0.84 -6.21
CA ARG A 280 12.66 -2.04 -7.06
C ARG A 280 11.28 -2.15 -7.72
N PRO A 281 10.86 -1.14 -8.50
CA PRO A 281 9.52 -1.10 -9.08
C PRO A 281 9.24 -2.31 -10.00
N GLU A 282 10.19 -2.68 -10.88
CA GLU A 282 9.95 -3.77 -11.84
C GLU A 282 9.62 -5.10 -11.17
N PRO A 283 10.44 -5.67 -10.27
CA PRO A 283 10.12 -6.92 -9.62
C PRO A 283 8.91 -6.82 -8.68
N LEU A 284 8.67 -5.67 -8.04
CA LEU A 284 7.48 -5.45 -7.21
C LEU A 284 6.20 -5.59 -8.04
N PHE A 285 6.07 -4.78 -9.08
CA PHE A 285 4.85 -4.77 -9.90
C PHE A 285 4.66 -6.07 -10.67
N ALA A 286 5.75 -6.70 -11.15
CA ALA A 286 5.68 -8.03 -11.77
C ALA A 286 5.11 -9.10 -10.81
N ALA A 287 5.51 -9.09 -9.53
CA ALA A 287 4.98 -10.02 -8.53
C ALA A 287 3.48 -9.76 -8.27
N ILE A 288 3.09 -8.49 -8.12
CA ILE A 288 1.70 -8.10 -7.90
C ILE A 288 0.83 -8.46 -9.12
N GLU A 289 1.25 -8.11 -10.33
CA GLU A 289 0.50 -8.39 -11.56
C GLU A 289 0.33 -9.88 -11.78
N ARG A 290 1.39 -10.69 -11.60
CA ARG A 290 1.29 -12.15 -11.67
C ARG A 290 0.24 -12.71 -10.71
N PHE A 291 0.20 -12.22 -9.48
CA PHE A 291 -0.75 -12.64 -8.47
C PHE A 291 -2.20 -12.19 -8.80
N LEU A 292 -2.35 -11.03 -9.42
CA LEU A 292 -3.64 -10.44 -9.78
C LEU A 292 -4.15 -10.88 -11.17
N MET A 293 -3.30 -11.45 -12.02
CA MET A 293 -3.64 -11.80 -13.40
C MET A 293 -4.95 -12.61 -13.54
N PRO A 294 -5.29 -13.56 -12.65
CA PRO A 294 -6.56 -14.28 -12.71
C PRO A 294 -7.82 -13.42 -12.57
N LEU A 295 -7.69 -12.13 -12.19
CA LEU A 295 -8.83 -11.20 -12.09
C LEU A 295 -9.18 -10.54 -13.43
N LEU A 296 -8.22 -10.51 -14.37
CA LEU A 296 -8.44 -9.88 -15.67
C LEU A 296 -9.23 -10.81 -16.56
N PRO A 297 -10.19 -10.29 -17.38
CA PRO A 297 -10.83 -11.08 -18.40
C PRO A 297 -9.77 -11.63 -19.36
N LEU A 298 -9.91 -12.90 -19.76
CA LEU A 298 -9.09 -13.47 -20.82
C LEU A 298 -9.22 -12.58 -22.06
N ALA A 299 -8.09 -12.23 -22.67
CA ALA A 299 -8.12 -11.54 -23.95
C ALA A 299 -8.96 -12.42 -24.93
N PRO A 300 -9.88 -11.83 -25.74
CA PRO A 300 -10.59 -12.60 -26.72
C PRO A 300 -9.59 -13.31 -27.61
N GLU A 301 -9.70 -14.62 -27.72
CA GLU A 301 -8.88 -15.40 -28.67
C GLU A 301 -9.00 -14.74 -30.03
N ALA A 302 -7.87 -14.38 -30.61
CA ALA A 302 -7.84 -13.86 -31.97
C ALA A 302 -8.48 -14.91 -32.87
N SER A 303 -9.72 -14.67 -33.30
CA SER A 303 -10.42 -15.53 -34.21
C SER A 303 -9.55 -15.66 -35.47
N SER A 304 -8.96 -16.83 -35.66
CA SER A 304 -8.29 -17.20 -36.90
C SER A 304 -9.36 -17.21 -38.00
N GLN A 305 -9.55 -16.04 -38.64
CA GLN A 305 -10.29 -16.00 -39.90
C GLN A 305 -9.43 -16.71 -40.93
N SER A 306 -9.75 -18.00 -41.13
CA SER A 306 -9.32 -18.73 -42.31
C SER A 306 -9.86 -18.01 -43.55
N ALA A 307 -8.93 -17.51 -44.37
CA ALA A 307 -9.26 -16.90 -45.67
C ALA A 307 -10.06 -17.86 -46.55
N PRO A 308 -11.13 -17.39 -47.21
CA PRO A 308 -11.88 -18.22 -48.13
C PRO A 308 -10.99 -18.58 -49.35
N GLY A 309 -10.79 -19.88 -49.53
CA GLY A 309 -10.06 -20.43 -50.69
C GLY A 309 -10.70 -20.02 -52.00
N THR A 310 -9.95 -19.30 -52.82
CA THR A 310 -10.24 -19.04 -54.23
C THR A 310 -10.32 -20.36 -54.98
N ARG A 311 -11.53 -20.80 -55.37
CA ARG A 311 -11.76 -21.83 -56.36
C ARG A 311 -11.42 -21.26 -57.74
N ALA A 312 -10.34 -21.76 -58.34
CA ALA A 312 -10.07 -21.60 -59.76
C ALA A 312 -11.12 -22.38 -60.55
N GLY A 313 -11.92 -21.67 -61.34
CA GLY A 313 -12.79 -22.26 -62.32
C GLY A 313 -11.97 -22.66 -63.55
N SER A 314 -11.96 -23.95 -63.89
CA SER A 314 -11.53 -24.44 -65.18
C SER A 314 -12.63 -24.21 -66.21
N ALA A 315 -12.34 -23.42 -67.21
CA ALA A 315 -13.14 -23.38 -68.47
C ALA A 315 -12.63 -24.48 -69.35
N ASP A 316 -13.50 -25.38 -69.77
CA ASP A 316 -13.32 -26.25 -70.87
C ASP A 316 -14.26 -25.83 -71.98
N HIS A 317 -13.63 -25.72 -73.20
CA HIS A 317 -14.29 -25.53 -74.45
C HIS A 317 -14.71 -26.87 -75.11
N ALA A 318 -15.90 -26.89 -75.60
CA ALA A 318 -16.28 -27.53 -76.85
C ALA A 318 -17.65 -27.02 -77.31
#